data_d1781381668ece296255cfd12caffc8f
#
_entry.id   d1781381668ece296255cfd12caffc8f
#
_cell.length_a   1.000
_cell.length_b   1.000
_cell.length_c   1.000
_cell.angle_alpha   90.00
_cell.angle_beta   90.00
_cell.angle_gamma   90.00
#
_symmetry.space_group_name_H-M   'P 1'
#
loop_
_entity.id
_entity.type
_entity.pdbx_description
1 polymer ?
#
loop_
_entity_poly.entity_id
_entity_poly.type
_entity_poly.pdbx_seq_one_letter_code
_entity_poly.pdbx_strand_id
1 'polypeptide(L)'
;MASQFINLKSRLLNPYVVFAVWMLCTVWICITQSLAGPQNYNNFLVFRGVFDHLFSSLPLYEPYPLEYGDINHYGPIFAFIIAPFAVLPPWLGMSLWCMSLSLLLYWTVRQLPMPVVLTSLVLWLTLNDFYGACFKQQFNIAVAALVVGALAMIEKRREGWAALFIVIGTFVKIYGIVGLAFFFFVRRKGRFIGYMALWSAMALLLPLLFVSPEYLWSQYAAWAADIVQKNGENMFCAYTNISLVGCVRKISGSPAYSDLLIIVPAMVLFLLSYLRTGQYKHFSYRLTMLASLLLFIVLFSSGSEHSGYVIAALGMGIWWVNFPPPARGRLEWTLLLLALFASFSYNLLPTKFYRGVFVAYALRSLPFFAIWLHCIRRLWREDFAVTDVLLDYITLPAADEAANEAAESRPARPGDGLDIVCPCYNPAPGFVPALARSYAELCARYPDKRLHLIVVNDGSTDG
;
A
#
# COMPACT_ATOMS: atom_id res chain seq x y z
N MET A 1 -6.25 29.42 -20.02
CA MET A 1 -5.99 28.80 -18.68
C MET A 1 -6.45 27.34 -18.63
N ALA A 2 -7.69 26.97 -18.98
CA ALA A 2 -8.14 25.57 -18.92
C ALA A 2 -7.26 24.61 -19.73
N SER A 3 -6.90 24.92 -20.96
CA SER A 3 -6.03 24.08 -21.81
C SER A 3 -4.60 23.90 -21.24
N GLN A 4 -4.07 24.89 -20.54
CA GLN A 4 -2.77 24.78 -19.86
C GLN A 4 -2.84 23.88 -18.62
N PHE A 5 -3.95 23.91 -17.86
CA PHE A 5 -4.19 23.01 -16.73
C PHE A 5 -4.38 21.57 -17.17
N ILE A 6 -5.10 21.32 -18.27
CA ILE A 6 -5.28 19.98 -18.84
C ILE A 6 -3.92 19.42 -19.29
N ASN A 7 -3.11 20.22 -19.99
CA ASN A 7 -1.76 19.84 -20.39
C ASN A 7 -0.82 19.56 -19.20
N LEU A 8 -0.90 20.32 -18.13
CA LEU A 8 -0.09 20.11 -16.93
C LEU A 8 -0.50 18.81 -16.22
N LYS A 9 -1.81 18.56 -16.07
CA LYS A 9 -2.34 17.33 -15.46
C LYS A 9 -1.88 16.07 -16.23
N SER A 10 -1.98 16.09 -17.56
CA SER A 10 -1.56 14.96 -18.40
C SER A 10 -0.05 14.70 -18.30
N ARG A 11 0.78 15.75 -18.22
CA ARG A 11 2.23 15.64 -18.03
C ARG A 11 2.58 15.09 -16.67
N LEU A 12 2.01 15.59 -15.58
CA LEU A 12 2.31 15.12 -14.22
C LEU A 12 1.90 13.67 -13.97
N LEU A 13 0.81 13.22 -14.61
CA LEU A 13 0.35 11.82 -14.47
C LEU A 13 0.98 10.88 -15.50
N ASN A 14 1.88 11.39 -16.35
CA ASN A 14 2.66 10.58 -17.28
C ASN A 14 3.55 9.59 -16.50
N PRO A 15 3.51 8.27 -16.80
CA PRO A 15 4.26 7.26 -16.07
C PRO A 15 5.77 7.48 -16.08
N TYR A 16 6.32 8.03 -17.17
CA TYR A 16 7.76 8.32 -17.27
C TYR A 16 8.16 9.48 -16.36
N VAL A 17 7.30 10.50 -16.21
CA VAL A 17 7.54 11.62 -15.29
C VAL A 17 7.50 11.12 -13.84
N VAL A 18 6.48 10.32 -13.49
CA VAL A 18 6.38 9.72 -12.15
C VAL A 18 7.60 8.87 -11.86
N PHE A 19 8.01 8.00 -12.80
CA PHE A 19 9.21 7.17 -12.65
C PHE A 19 10.47 8.02 -12.45
N ALA A 20 10.66 9.03 -13.29
CA ALA A 20 11.82 9.92 -13.17
C ALA A 20 11.89 10.62 -11.81
N VAL A 21 10.76 11.15 -11.31
CA VAL A 21 10.73 11.80 -10.00
C VAL A 21 11.04 10.81 -8.87
N TRP A 22 10.47 9.60 -8.91
CA TRP A 22 10.76 8.56 -7.93
C TRP A 22 12.24 8.19 -7.91
N MET A 23 12.84 7.99 -9.09
CA MET A 23 14.26 7.67 -9.20
C MET A 23 15.16 8.83 -8.79
N LEU A 24 14.83 10.06 -9.18
CA LEU A 24 15.59 11.24 -8.76
C LEU A 24 15.54 11.44 -7.24
N CYS A 25 14.38 11.27 -6.60
CA CYS A 25 14.28 11.28 -5.15
C CYS A 25 15.16 10.21 -4.48
N THR A 26 15.14 8.99 -5.04
CA THR A 26 15.96 7.88 -4.52
C THR A 26 17.45 8.15 -4.71
N VAL A 27 17.87 8.60 -5.88
CA VAL A 27 19.27 8.96 -6.15
C VAL A 27 19.75 10.10 -5.23
N TRP A 28 18.91 11.11 -5.03
CA TRP A 28 19.20 12.19 -4.09
C TRP A 28 19.42 11.67 -2.66
N ILE A 29 18.55 10.77 -2.19
CA ILE A 29 18.73 10.12 -0.88
C ILE A 29 20.06 9.35 -0.84
N CYS A 30 20.36 8.54 -1.87
CA CYS A 30 21.60 7.77 -1.92
C CYS A 30 22.83 8.67 -1.83
N ILE A 31 22.86 9.76 -2.59
CA ILE A 31 23.97 10.73 -2.56
C ILE A 31 24.10 11.37 -1.19
N THR A 32 23.00 11.91 -0.65
CA THR A 32 23.04 12.65 0.63
C THR A 32 23.42 11.75 1.80
N GLN A 33 22.88 10.52 1.85
CA GLN A 33 23.21 9.56 2.92
C GLN A 33 24.65 9.05 2.80
N SER A 34 25.14 8.79 1.58
CA SER A 34 26.53 8.37 1.36
C SER A 34 27.54 9.45 1.76
N LEU A 35 27.27 10.71 1.41
CA LEU A 35 28.14 11.85 1.77
C LEU A 35 28.11 12.15 3.27
N ALA A 36 26.98 11.92 3.94
CA ALA A 36 26.82 12.16 5.37
C ALA A 36 27.50 11.09 6.25
N GLY A 37 27.88 9.95 5.68
CA GLY A 37 28.66 8.91 6.34
C GLY A 37 27.82 7.79 6.99
N PRO A 38 28.51 6.75 7.53
CA PRO A 38 27.89 5.49 7.97
C PRO A 38 26.78 5.66 9.03
N GLN A 39 26.91 6.62 9.94
CA GLN A 39 25.89 6.88 10.97
C GLN A 39 24.53 7.27 10.37
N ASN A 40 24.47 7.76 9.14
CA ASN A 40 23.22 8.18 8.48
C ASN A 40 22.51 7.02 7.77
N TYR A 41 23.22 5.92 7.50
CA TYR A 41 22.63 4.70 6.96
C TYR A 41 22.80 3.49 7.90
N ASN A 42 22.71 3.76 9.20
CA ASN A 42 22.83 2.74 10.26
C ASN A 42 21.89 1.55 10.05
N ASN A 43 20.64 1.77 9.59
CA ASN A 43 19.72 0.67 9.32
C ASN A 43 20.25 -0.29 8.25
N PHE A 44 20.93 0.21 7.22
CA PHE A 44 21.57 -0.64 6.23
C PHE A 44 22.74 -1.42 6.83
N LEU A 45 23.50 -0.82 7.77
CA LEU A 45 24.57 -1.53 8.48
C LEU A 45 24.01 -2.67 9.35
N VAL A 46 22.90 -2.44 10.06
CA VAL A 46 22.18 -3.52 10.78
C VAL A 46 21.80 -4.65 9.80
N PHE A 47 21.27 -4.30 8.63
CA PHE A 47 20.87 -5.30 7.61
C PHE A 47 22.06 -6.09 7.06
N ARG A 48 23.18 -5.40 6.80
CA ARG A 48 24.43 -6.03 6.41
C ARG A 48 24.92 -6.98 7.51
N GLY A 49 24.86 -6.54 8.78
CA GLY A 49 25.22 -7.39 9.94
C GLY A 49 24.42 -8.69 10.00
N VAL A 50 23.16 -8.71 9.58
CA VAL A 50 22.39 -9.97 9.52
C VAL A 50 23.04 -10.99 8.57
N PHE A 51 23.57 -10.53 7.43
CA PHE A 51 24.32 -11.37 6.49
C PHE A 51 25.65 -11.83 7.14
N ASP A 52 26.46 -10.89 7.58
CA ASP A 52 27.80 -11.19 8.11
C ASP A 52 27.70 -12.14 9.32
N HIS A 53 26.77 -11.92 10.25
CA HIS A 53 26.59 -12.72 11.45
C HIS A 53 26.00 -14.10 11.17
N LEU A 54 25.01 -14.23 10.26
CA LEU A 54 24.46 -15.54 9.89
C LEU A 54 25.58 -16.46 9.37
N PHE A 55 26.36 -15.98 8.40
CA PHE A 55 27.40 -16.78 7.75
C PHE A 55 28.62 -17.03 8.67
N SER A 56 28.77 -16.22 9.73
CA SER A 56 29.77 -16.42 10.79
C SER A 56 29.24 -17.22 11.99
N SER A 57 27.98 -17.67 11.96
CA SER A 57 27.28 -18.34 13.07
C SER A 57 27.29 -17.54 14.37
N LEU A 58 27.25 -16.21 14.28
CA LEU A 58 27.11 -15.29 15.40
C LEU A 58 25.64 -15.02 15.73
N PRO A 59 25.27 -14.66 16.99
CA PRO A 59 23.90 -14.31 17.35
C PRO A 59 23.33 -13.18 16.48
N LEU A 60 22.10 -13.33 15.95
CA LEU A 60 21.49 -12.32 15.05
C LEU A 60 20.79 -11.20 15.81
N TYR A 61 20.45 -11.38 17.07
CA TYR A 61 19.59 -10.49 17.88
C TYR A 61 20.31 -9.93 19.10
N GLU A 62 21.64 -9.94 19.07
CA GLU A 62 22.50 -9.32 20.07
C GLU A 62 22.94 -7.92 19.60
N PRO A 63 23.29 -6.99 20.51
CA PRO A 63 23.82 -5.68 20.14
C PRO A 63 25.29 -5.76 19.68
N TYR A 64 25.61 -5.08 18.59
CA TYR A 64 26.96 -4.96 18.01
C TYR A 64 27.41 -3.50 17.92
N PRO A 65 27.64 -2.79 19.06
CA PRO A 65 27.81 -1.34 19.08
C PRO A 65 29.08 -0.83 18.35
N LEU A 66 30.03 -1.72 18.04
CA LEU A 66 31.20 -1.38 17.22
C LEU A 66 30.88 -1.39 15.71
N GLU A 67 29.77 -2.01 15.29
CA GLU A 67 29.38 -2.15 13.90
C GLU A 67 28.21 -1.25 13.55
N TYR A 68 27.20 -1.16 14.45
CA TYR A 68 25.99 -0.36 14.26
C TYR A 68 25.29 -0.04 15.60
N GLY A 69 24.39 0.91 15.57
CA GLY A 69 23.77 1.48 16.79
C GLY A 69 22.37 0.96 17.14
N ASP A 70 21.97 -0.22 16.66
CA ASP A 70 20.64 -0.84 16.93
C ASP A 70 20.78 -2.37 16.89
N ILE A 71 19.69 -3.12 17.07
CA ILE A 71 19.66 -4.57 16.92
C ILE A 71 18.81 -4.99 15.73
N ASN A 72 19.06 -6.19 15.20
CA ASN A 72 18.25 -6.78 14.16
C ASN A 72 16.88 -7.23 14.68
N HIS A 73 15.82 -6.98 13.91
CA HIS A 73 14.44 -7.43 14.19
C HIS A 73 13.85 -8.28 13.05
N TYR A 74 14.66 -8.63 12.06
CA TYR A 74 14.22 -9.39 10.88
C TYR A 74 14.55 -10.86 11.01
N GLY A 75 13.69 -11.73 10.43
CA GLY A 75 13.91 -13.17 10.47
C GLY A 75 15.17 -13.63 9.73
N PRO A 76 15.72 -14.81 10.04
CA PRO A 76 17.00 -15.29 9.50
C PRO A 76 17.09 -15.33 7.97
N ILE A 77 15.97 -15.56 7.27
CA ILE A 77 15.91 -15.54 5.80
C ILE A 77 16.32 -14.18 5.20
N PHE A 78 16.25 -13.11 5.97
CA PHE A 78 16.64 -11.78 5.52
C PHE A 78 18.11 -11.69 5.10
N ALA A 79 18.99 -12.51 5.71
CA ALA A 79 20.38 -12.60 5.33
C ALA A 79 20.57 -12.87 3.82
N PHE A 80 19.71 -13.70 3.22
CA PHE A 80 19.79 -14.03 1.79
C PHE A 80 19.23 -12.92 0.91
N ILE A 81 18.25 -12.17 1.39
CA ILE A 81 17.68 -11.03 0.67
C ILE A 81 18.66 -9.87 0.62
N ILE A 82 19.36 -9.61 1.71
CA ILE A 82 20.33 -8.51 1.79
C ILE A 82 21.71 -8.89 1.19
N ALA A 83 22.02 -10.19 1.04
CA ALA A 83 23.31 -10.69 0.57
C ALA A 83 23.87 -9.96 -0.66
N PRO A 84 23.13 -9.74 -1.78
CA PRO A 84 23.64 -9.05 -2.95
C PRO A 84 24.14 -7.62 -2.68
N PHE A 85 23.63 -7.01 -1.61
CA PHE A 85 23.96 -5.64 -1.21
C PHE A 85 25.03 -5.64 -0.10
N ALA A 86 25.00 -6.63 0.77
CA ALA A 86 25.91 -6.75 1.91
C ALA A 86 27.36 -6.98 1.52
N VAL A 87 27.63 -7.70 0.44
CA VAL A 87 28.98 -7.99 -0.08
C VAL A 87 29.67 -6.77 -0.73
N LEU A 88 28.94 -5.69 -0.97
CA LEU A 88 29.43 -4.48 -1.59
C LEU A 88 29.97 -3.48 -0.56
N PRO A 89 30.78 -2.49 -0.96
CA PRO A 89 31.08 -1.34 -0.11
C PRO A 89 29.80 -0.75 0.49
N PRO A 90 29.76 -0.38 1.80
CA PRO A 90 28.51 -0.03 2.47
C PRO A 90 27.67 1.06 1.78
N TRP A 91 28.31 2.11 1.29
CA TRP A 91 27.63 3.19 0.57
C TRP A 91 26.97 2.73 -0.74
N LEU A 92 27.64 1.81 -1.46
CA LEU A 92 27.10 1.25 -2.72
C LEU A 92 25.98 0.25 -2.45
N GLY A 93 26.19 -0.66 -1.48
CA GLY A 93 25.18 -1.61 -1.05
C GLY A 93 23.90 -0.91 -0.58
N MET A 94 24.03 0.13 0.26
CA MET A 94 22.91 0.97 0.70
C MET A 94 22.19 1.63 -0.47
N SER A 95 22.95 2.18 -1.43
CA SER A 95 22.36 2.85 -2.59
C SER A 95 21.57 1.87 -3.48
N LEU A 96 22.13 0.71 -3.77
CA LEU A 96 21.44 -0.33 -4.56
C LEU A 96 20.26 -0.92 -3.80
N TRP A 97 20.34 -1.04 -2.48
CA TRP A 97 19.20 -1.42 -1.65
C TRP A 97 18.04 -0.43 -1.79
N CYS A 98 18.28 0.86 -1.59
CA CYS A 98 17.27 1.91 -1.75
C CYS A 98 16.67 1.91 -3.17
N MET A 99 17.51 1.78 -4.21
CA MET A 99 17.05 1.68 -5.60
C MET A 99 16.16 0.45 -5.82
N SER A 100 16.53 -0.70 -5.26
CA SER A 100 15.74 -1.94 -5.38
C SER A 100 14.38 -1.82 -4.69
N LEU A 101 14.32 -1.22 -3.50
CA LEU A 101 13.07 -0.94 -2.80
C LEU A 101 12.17 0.00 -3.59
N SER A 102 12.74 1.06 -4.14
CA SER A 102 12.03 2.04 -4.97
C SER A 102 11.44 1.39 -6.22
N LEU A 103 12.25 0.62 -6.95
CA LEU A 103 11.83 -0.11 -8.14
C LEU A 103 10.75 -1.16 -7.82
N LEU A 104 10.91 -1.88 -6.71
CA LEU A 104 9.96 -2.91 -6.28
C LEU A 104 8.58 -2.30 -6.01
N LEU A 105 8.51 -1.20 -5.25
CA LEU A 105 7.23 -0.54 -4.94
C LEU A 105 6.61 0.07 -6.20
N TYR A 106 7.40 0.77 -7.01
CA TYR A 106 6.94 1.32 -8.29
C TYR A 106 6.36 0.20 -9.17
N TRP A 107 7.10 -0.88 -9.34
CA TRP A 107 6.69 -2.01 -10.19
C TRP A 107 5.43 -2.68 -9.67
N THR A 108 5.31 -2.99 -8.36
CA THR A 108 4.15 -3.69 -7.81
C THR A 108 2.87 -2.86 -7.92
N VAL A 109 2.93 -1.54 -7.71
CA VAL A 109 1.78 -0.65 -7.92
C VAL A 109 1.35 -0.66 -9.39
N ARG A 110 2.31 -0.69 -10.34
CA ARG A 110 2.01 -0.80 -11.78
C ARG A 110 1.46 -2.17 -12.19
N GLN A 111 1.60 -3.20 -11.37
CA GLN A 111 1.02 -4.52 -11.66
C GLN A 111 -0.47 -4.61 -11.33
N LEU A 112 -1.01 -3.68 -10.55
CA LEU A 112 -2.46 -3.63 -10.31
C LEU A 112 -3.21 -3.41 -11.64
N PRO A 113 -4.32 -4.13 -11.88
CA PRO A 113 -5.12 -3.95 -13.09
C PRO A 113 -5.94 -2.64 -13.02
N MET A 114 -5.24 -1.54 -12.99
CA MET A 114 -5.77 -0.19 -12.97
C MET A 114 -5.16 0.64 -14.10
N PRO A 115 -5.87 1.64 -14.61
CA PRO A 115 -5.33 2.60 -15.55
C PRO A 115 -4.04 3.25 -15.04
N VAL A 116 -3.13 3.49 -15.98
CA VAL A 116 -1.80 4.07 -15.71
C VAL A 116 -1.90 5.42 -14.97
N VAL A 117 -2.90 6.22 -15.29
CA VAL A 117 -3.16 7.52 -14.64
C VAL A 117 -3.48 7.34 -13.16
N LEU A 118 -4.30 6.34 -12.79
CA LEU A 118 -4.67 6.08 -11.39
C LEU A 118 -3.47 5.54 -10.59
N THR A 119 -2.70 4.61 -11.16
CA THR A 119 -1.47 4.14 -10.50
C THR A 119 -0.43 5.25 -10.36
N SER A 120 -0.35 6.19 -11.32
CA SER A 120 0.48 7.39 -11.21
C SER A 120 0.04 8.28 -10.05
N LEU A 121 -1.26 8.48 -9.87
CA LEU A 121 -1.80 9.27 -8.77
C LEU A 121 -1.55 8.60 -7.41
N VAL A 122 -1.70 7.28 -7.31
CA VAL A 122 -1.33 6.53 -6.09
C VAL A 122 0.13 6.77 -5.73
N LEU A 123 1.04 6.66 -6.70
CA LEU A 123 2.46 6.91 -6.48
C LEU A 123 2.74 8.34 -6.03
N TRP A 124 2.11 9.36 -6.63
CA TRP A 124 2.23 10.76 -6.17
C TRP A 124 1.77 10.95 -4.73
N LEU A 125 0.62 10.41 -4.36
CA LEU A 125 0.08 10.51 -3.00
C LEU A 125 0.95 9.80 -1.95
N THR A 126 1.73 8.79 -2.38
CA THR A 126 2.62 8.02 -1.49
C THR A 126 4.04 8.62 -1.40
N LEU A 127 4.42 9.52 -2.31
CA LEU A 127 5.82 9.94 -2.52
C LEU A 127 6.48 10.51 -1.26
N ASN A 128 5.78 11.33 -0.47
CA ASN A 128 6.35 11.93 0.74
C ASN A 128 6.72 10.87 1.79
N ASP A 129 5.82 9.93 2.03
CA ASP A 129 6.04 8.86 3.00
C ASP A 129 7.06 7.83 2.50
N PHE A 130 7.08 7.57 1.18
CA PHE A 130 8.13 6.80 0.53
C PHE A 130 9.50 7.46 0.74
N TYR A 131 9.61 8.77 0.52
CA TYR A 131 10.86 9.52 0.73
C TYR A 131 11.37 9.32 2.17
N GLY A 132 10.52 9.50 3.17
CA GLY A 132 10.88 9.31 4.58
C GLY A 132 11.31 7.88 4.91
N ALA A 133 10.63 6.87 4.38
CA ALA A 133 10.98 5.46 4.56
C ALA A 133 12.30 5.09 3.86
N CYS A 134 12.50 5.58 2.64
CA CYS A 134 13.72 5.36 1.86
C CYS A 134 14.93 6.07 2.48
N PHE A 135 14.75 7.28 3.00
CA PHE A 135 15.78 8.03 3.74
C PHE A 135 16.28 7.26 4.97
N LYS A 136 15.43 6.39 5.55
CA LYS A 136 15.77 5.49 6.65
C LYS A 136 16.10 4.06 6.19
N GLN A 137 16.27 3.80 4.90
CA GLN A 137 16.57 2.50 4.26
C GLN A 137 15.61 1.36 4.67
N GLN A 138 14.41 1.69 5.12
CA GLN A 138 13.50 0.77 5.83
C GLN A 138 12.85 -0.28 4.92
N PHE A 139 12.78 -1.52 5.39
CA PHE A 139 12.08 -2.62 4.74
C PHE A 139 10.56 -2.41 4.63
N ASN A 140 9.99 -1.42 5.30
CA ASN A 140 8.57 -1.07 5.22
C ASN A 140 8.11 -0.79 3.78
N ILE A 141 9.01 -0.29 2.91
CA ILE A 141 8.74 -0.10 1.48
C ILE A 141 8.51 -1.47 0.81
N ALA A 142 9.33 -2.47 1.13
CA ALA A 142 9.14 -3.82 0.62
C ALA A 142 7.84 -4.45 1.17
N VAL A 143 7.50 -4.24 2.45
CA VAL A 143 6.22 -4.71 3.02
C VAL A 143 5.05 -4.16 2.22
N ALA A 144 5.01 -2.84 1.97
CA ALA A 144 3.98 -2.21 1.14
C ALA A 144 3.92 -2.84 -0.26
N ALA A 145 5.08 -2.99 -0.91
CA ALA A 145 5.20 -3.57 -2.23
C ALA A 145 4.74 -5.04 -2.29
N LEU A 146 5.12 -5.85 -1.31
CA LEU A 146 4.78 -7.28 -1.26
C LEU A 146 3.29 -7.49 -1.03
N VAL A 147 2.64 -6.70 -0.18
CA VAL A 147 1.18 -6.79 0.06
C VAL A 147 0.39 -6.37 -1.20
N VAL A 148 0.77 -5.26 -1.85
CA VAL A 148 0.16 -4.84 -3.12
C VAL A 148 0.42 -5.86 -4.22
N GLY A 149 1.67 -6.32 -4.31
CA GLY A 149 2.10 -7.32 -5.28
C GLY A 149 1.36 -8.65 -5.11
N ALA A 150 1.07 -9.08 -3.88
CA ALA A 150 0.30 -10.29 -3.62
C ALA A 150 -1.10 -10.22 -4.25
N LEU A 151 -1.86 -9.13 -4.04
CA LEU A 151 -3.15 -8.94 -4.70
C LEU A 151 -2.99 -8.84 -6.22
N ALA A 152 -2.03 -8.06 -6.72
CA ALA A 152 -1.79 -7.93 -8.16
C ALA A 152 -1.49 -9.27 -8.84
N MET A 153 -0.73 -10.15 -8.17
CA MET A 153 -0.44 -11.49 -8.69
C MET A 153 -1.67 -12.42 -8.63
N ILE A 154 -2.52 -12.29 -7.61
CA ILE A 154 -3.81 -13.01 -7.53
C ILE A 154 -4.71 -12.60 -8.69
N GLU A 155 -4.84 -11.30 -8.96
CA GLU A 155 -5.61 -10.79 -10.11
C GLU A 155 -5.11 -11.36 -11.45
N LYS A 156 -3.78 -11.49 -11.59
CA LYS A 156 -3.13 -12.08 -12.77
C LYS A 156 -3.10 -13.61 -12.76
N ARG A 157 -3.74 -14.26 -11.79
CA ARG A 157 -3.76 -15.74 -11.63
C ARG A 157 -2.38 -16.38 -11.52
N ARG A 158 -1.42 -15.64 -10.90
CA ARG A 158 -0.06 -16.08 -10.65
C ARG A 158 0.12 -16.45 -9.18
N GLU A 159 -0.58 -17.50 -8.74
CA GLU A 159 -0.69 -17.91 -7.34
C GLU A 159 0.69 -18.18 -6.69
N GLY A 160 1.65 -18.68 -7.46
CA GLY A 160 3.02 -18.95 -6.96
C GLY A 160 3.76 -17.68 -6.54
N TRP A 161 3.65 -16.59 -7.34
CA TRP A 161 4.24 -15.30 -7.00
C TRP A 161 3.52 -14.62 -5.85
N ALA A 162 2.20 -14.72 -5.80
CA ALA A 162 1.42 -14.19 -4.68
C ALA A 162 1.82 -14.84 -3.35
N ALA A 163 1.95 -16.18 -3.35
CA ALA A 163 2.42 -16.94 -2.19
C ALA A 163 3.86 -16.54 -1.79
N LEU A 164 4.78 -16.41 -2.76
CA LEU A 164 6.14 -15.96 -2.49
C LEU A 164 6.19 -14.59 -1.81
N PHE A 165 5.41 -13.63 -2.30
CA PHE A 165 5.37 -12.28 -1.72
C PHE A 165 4.86 -12.29 -0.27
N ILE A 166 3.82 -13.08 0.01
CA ILE A 166 3.30 -13.24 1.36
C ILE A 166 4.34 -13.89 2.27
N VAL A 167 4.97 -14.96 1.81
CA VAL A 167 5.99 -15.68 2.59
C VAL A 167 7.20 -14.80 2.89
N ILE A 168 7.77 -14.13 1.88
CA ILE A 168 8.90 -13.20 2.10
C ILE A 168 8.52 -12.13 3.11
N GLY A 169 7.37 -11.48 2.92
CA GLY A 169 6.91 -10.45 3.84
C GLY A 169 6.72 -10.97 5.28
N THR A 170 6.28 -12.23 5.43
CA THR A 170 6.03 -12.87 6.73
C THR A 170 7.33 -13.27 7.43
N PHE A 171 8.23 -13.97 6.74
CA PHE A 171 9.45 -14.50 7.34
C PHE A 171 10.56 -13.46 7.49
N VAL A 172 10.43 -12.29 6.82
CA VAL A 172 11.31 -11.14 7.07
C VAL A 172 10.76 -10.25 8.19
N LYS A 173 9.51 -9.81 8.09
CA LYS A 173 8.94 -8.82 9.02
C LYS A 173 7.48 -9.10 9.36
N ILE A 174 7.12 -10.27 9.73
CA ILE A 174 5.79 -10.81 10.09
C ILE A 174 4.55 -10.13 9.43
N TYR A 175 4.63 -8.85 9.07
CA TYR A 175 3.54 -8.09 8.48
C TYR A 175 3.02 -8.64 7.15
N GLY A 176 3.84 -9.43 6.43
CA GLY A 176 3.42 -10.07 5.18
C GLY A 176 2.27 -11.07 5.34
N ILE A 177 2.09 -11.64 6.53
CA ILE A 177 1.03 -12.61 6.85
C ILE A 177 -0.37 -12.05 6.56
N VAL A 178 -0.53 -10.73 6.65
CA VAL A 178 -1.82 -10.07 6.34
C VAL A 178 -2.26 -10.29 4.90
N GLY A 179 -1.32 -10.60 3.98
CA GLY A 179 -1.64 -10.97 2.60
C GLY A 179 -2.51 -12.23 2.47
N LEU A 180 -2.58 -13.08 3.52
CA LEU A 180 -3.54 -14.18 3.59
C LEU A 180 -5.00 -13.71 3.57
N ALA A 181 -5.27 -12.45 3.88
CA ALA A 181 -6.57 -11.83 3.72
C ALA A 181 -7.11 -11.94 2.28
N PHE A 182 -6.24 -12.08 1.29
CA PHE A 182 -6.64 -12.25 -0.12
C PHE A 182 -6.93 -13.71 -0.50
N PHE A 183 -6.82 -14.66 0.41
CA PHE A 183 -7.04 -16.09 0.15
C PHE A 183 -8.40 -16.37 -0.50
N PHE A 184 -9.44 -15.67 -0.08
CA PHE A 184 -10.79 -15.85 -0.60
C PHE A 184 -10.93 -15.44 -2.08
N PHE A 185 -10.05 -14.56 -2.57
CA PHE A 185 -10.02 -14.09 -3.97
C PHE A 185 -9.16 -14.99 -4.87
N VAL A 186 -8.40 -15.91 -4.29
CA VAL A 186 -7.58 -16.87 -5.04
C VAL A 186 -8.49 -17.88 -5.76
N ARG A 187 -8.29 -18.03 -7.07
CA ARG A 187 -9.09 -18.96 -7.89
C ARG A 187 -8.73 -20.43 -7.63
N ARG A 188 -7.43 -20.76 -7.60
CA ARG A 188 -6.90 -22.11 -7.43
C ARG A 188 -6.33 -22.31 -6.04
N LYS A 189 -7.21 -22.36 -5.04
CA LYS A 189 -6.84 -22.41 -3.60
C LYS A 189 -5.85 -23.51 -3.27
N GLY A 190 -6.05 -24.72 -3.80
CA GLY A 190 -5.12 -25.84 -3.55
C GLY A 190 -3.70 -25.58 -4.06
N ARG A 191 -3.54 -24.98 -5.24
CA ARG A 191 -2.21 -24.60 -5.76
C ARG A 191 -1.60 -23.51 -4.91
N PHE A 192 -2.37 -22.52 -4.50
CA PHE A 192 -1.88 -21.44 -3.63
C PHE A 192 -1.38 -22.00 -2.30
N ILE A 193 -2.13 -22.90 -1.66
CA ILE A 193 -1.71 -23.57 -0.40
C ILE A 193 -0.41 -24.35 -0.63
N GLY A 194 -0.31 -25.11 -1.74
CA GLY A 194 0.92 -25.83 -2.09
C GLY A 194 2.12 -24.90 -2.26
N TYR A 195 1.95 -23.75 -2.93
CA TYR A 195 3.02 -22.75 -3.04
C TYR A 195 3.33 -22.08 -1.70
N MET A 196 2.33 -21.80 -0.86
CA MET A 196 2.56 -21.30 0.49
C MET A 196 3.43 -22.27 1.30
N ALA A 197 3.11 -23.57 1.28
CA ALA A 197 3.89 -24.59 1.96
C ALA A 197 5.31 -24.68 1.38
N LEU A 198 5.47 -24.71 0.06
CA LEU A 198 6.75 -24.79 -0.62
C LEU A 198 7.66 -23.60 -0.24
N TRP A 199 7.16 -22.37 -0.41
CA TRP A 199 7.95 -21.17 -0.13
C TRP A 199 8.25 -21.01 1.36
N SER A 200 7.29 -21.41 2.25
CA SER A 200 7.55 -21.42 3.69
C SER A 200 8.63 -22.42 4.08
N ALA A 201 8.59 -23.63 3.53
CA ALA A 201 9.64 -24.62 3.75
C ALA A 201 10.99 -24.10 3.24
N MET A 202 11.05 -23.50 2.06
CA MET A 202 12.27 -22.89 1.54
C MET A 202 12.78 -21.76 2.45
N ALA A 203 11.90 -20.84 2.89
CA ALA A 203 12.29 -19.73 3.76
C ALA A 203 12.82 -20.19 5.11
N LEU A 204 12.26 -21.28 5.67
CA LEU A 204 12.69 -21.84 6.95
C LEU A 204 13.97 -22.67 6.84
N LEU A 205 14.13 -23.44 5.76
CA LEU A 205 15.16 -24.46 5.67
C LEU A 205 16.40 -24.03 4.87
N LEU A 206 16.27 -23.01 4.00
CA LEU A 206 17.39 -22.53 3.18
C LEU A 206 18.65 -22.19 4.00
N PRO A 207 18.56 -21.57 5.20
CA PRO A 207 19.73 -21.28 5.99
C PRO A 207 20.51 -22.54 6.45
N LEU A 208 19.86 -23.71 6.56
CA LEU A 208 20.53 -24.98 6.93
C LEU A 208 21.60 -25.42 5.94
N LEU A 209 21.61 -24.86 4.71
CA LEU A 209 22.69 -25.14 3.76
C LEU A 209 24.02 -24.49 4.17
N PHE A 210 24.00 -23.55 5.12
CA PHE A 210 25.15 -22.72 5.48
C PHE A 210 25.48 -22.74 6.97
N VAL A 211 24.50 -23.09 7.83
CA VAL A 211 24.66 -23.08 9.29
C VAL A 211 24.15 -24.39 9.93
N SER A 212 24.59 -24.68 11.16
CA SER A 212 24.11 -25.89 11.87
C SER A 212 22.61 -25.76 12.24
N PRO A 213 21.91 -26.90 12.35
CA PRO A 213 20.52 -26.91 12.80
C PRO A 213 20.34 -26.30 14.19
N GLU A 214 21.25 -26.58 15.14
CA GLU A 214 21.20 -26.07 16.51
C GLU A 214 21.29 -24.55 16.53
N TYR A 215 22.23 -23.97 15.75
CA TYR A 215 22.33 -22.52 15.62
C TYR A 215 21.07 -21.95 15.02
N LEU A 216 20.56 -22.48 13.90
CA LEU A 216 19.40 -21.94 13.26
C LEU A 216 18.15 -21.94 14.15
N TRP A 217 17.92 -23.05 14.88
CA TRP A 217 16.82 -23.13 15.84
C TRP A 217 16.96 -22.13 16.99
N SER A 218 18.16 -21.92 17.50
CA SER A 218 18.41 -20.87 18.49
C SER A 218 18.07 -19.47 17.95
N GLN A 219 18.37 -19.18 16.68
CA GLN A 219 18.06 -17.89 16.07
C GLN A 219 16.55 -17.70 15.84
N TYR A 220 15.79 -18.74 15.47
CA TYR A 220 14.33 -18.62 15.40
C TYR A 220 13.70 -18.41 16.79
N ALA A 221 14.20 -19.07 17.82
CA ALA A 221 13.74 -18.85 19.19
C ALA A 221 14.07 -17.42 19.68
N ALA A 222 15.27 -16.93 19.38
CA ALA A 222 15.69 -15.57 19.68
C ALA A 222 14.83 -14.53 18.92
N TRP A 223 14.51 -14.78 17.64
CA TRP A 223 13.61 -13.90 16.87
C TRP A 223 12.21 -13.81 17.48
N ALA A 224 11.67 -14.94 17.90
CA ALA A 224 10.37 -14.95 18.57
C ALA A 224 10.38 -14.16 19.89
N ALA A 225 11.46 -14.29 20.66
CA ALA A 225 11.66 -13.54 21.91
C ALA A 225 11.82 -12.03 21.64
N ASP A 226 12.60 -11.65 20.63
CA ASP A 226 12.80 -10.25 20.20
C ASP A 226 11.47 -9.57 19.82
N ILE A 227 10.61 -10.25 19.05
CA ILE A 227 9.29 -9.71 18.67
C ILE A 227 8.44 -9.40 19.91
N VAL A 228 8.46 -10.27 20.91
CA VAL A 228 7.71 -10.08 22.18
C VAL A 228 8.31 -8.93 22.99
N GLN A 229 9.63 -8.90 23.15
CA GLN A 229 10.34 -7.86 23.88
C GLN A 229 10.11 -6.48 23.25
N LYS A 230 10.27 -6.37 21.93
CA LYS A 230 10.08 -5.13 21.16
C LYS A 230 8.68 -4.55 21.32
N ASN A 231 7.67 -5.40 21.41
CA ASN A 231 6.30 -4.96 21.68
C ASN A 231 6.17 -4.23 23.03
N GLY A 232 6.85 -4.72 24.07
CA GLY A 232 6.90 -4.06 25.38
C GLY A 232 7.65 -2.73 25.36
N GLU A 233 8.81 -2.67 24.71
CA GLU A 233 9.64 -1.47 24.59
C GLU A 233 8.93 -0.34 23.81
N ASN A 234 8.14 -0.70 22.81
CA ASN A 234 7.41 0.26 21.97
C ASN A 234 6.24 0.94 22.70
N MET A 235 5.77 0.40 23.81
CA MET A 235 4.50 0.76 24.45
C MET A 235 4.31 2.27 24.67
N PHE A 236 5.32 2.96 25.22
CA PHE A 236 5.30 4.40 25.48
C PHE A 236 6.42 5.17 24.77
N CYS A 237 7.17 4.50 23.90
CA CYS A 237 8.26 5.16 23.16
C CYS A 237 7.68 6.30 22.30
N ALA A 238 8.32 7.47 22.36
CA ALA A 238 7.85 8.65 21.65
C ALA A 238 7.88 8.48 20.11
N TYR A 239 8.90 7.78 19.61
CA TYR A 239 9.16 7.66 18.17
C TYR A 239 8.68 6.35 17.54
N THR A 240 8.28 5.39 18.36
CA THR A 240 7.61 4.14 17.94
C THR A 240 6.16 4.14 18.42
N ASN A 241 5.40 3.08 18.08
CA ASN A 241 3.97 2.98 18.37
C ASN A 241 3.18 4.24 17.92
N ILE A 242 3.48 4.70 16.70
CA ILE A 242 2.74 5.79 16.03
C ILE A 242 1.55 5.16 15.30
N SER A 243 0.66 4.54 16.07
CA SER A 243 -0.51 3.82 15.63
C SER A 243 -1.76 4.34 16.36
N LEU A 244 -2.94 3.86 16.01
CA LEU A 244 -4.15 4.12 16.80
C LEU A 244 -4.01 3.55 18.22
N VAL A 245 -3.46 2.34 18.32
CA VAL A 245 -3.17 1.69 19.61
C VAL A 245 -2.26 2.57 20.46
N GLY A 246 -1.17 3.07 19.85
CA GLY A 246 -0.26 4.01 20.50
C GLY A 246 -0.90 5.34 20.87
N CYS A 247 -1.78 5.87 20.01
CA CYS A 247 -2.51 7.11 20.30
C CYS A 247 -3.38 6.96 21.56
N VAL A 248 -4.19 5.91 21.64
CA VAL A 248 -5.04 5.62 22.82
C VAL A 248 -4.18 5.42 24.06
N ARG A 249 -3.09 4.68 23.96
CA ARG A 249 -2.19 4.39 25.08
C ARG A 249 -1.50 5.64 25.60
N LYS A 250 -0.96 6.47 24.71
CA LYS A 250 -0.27 7.72 25.08
C LYS A 250 -1.22 8.76 25.64
N ILE A 251 -2.48 8.80 25.19
CA ILE A 251 -3.51 9.70 25.76
C ILE A 251 -4.01 9.17 27.11
N SER A 252 -4.25 7.88 27.25
CA SER A 252 -4.71 7.30 28.52
C SER A 252 -3.65 7.25 29.61
N GLY A 253 -2.36 7.22 29.22
CA GLY A 253 -1.23 7.08 30.15
C GLY A 253 -1.17 5.73 30.89
N SER A 254 -2.04 4.78 30.55
CA SER A 254 -2.20 3.51 31.29
C SER A 254 -1.47 2.34 30.60
N PRO A 255 -0.59 1.62 31.32
CA PRO A 255 -0.04 0.36 30.85
C PRO A 255 -0.97 -0.84 31.10
N ALA A 256 -2.04 -0.67 31.87
CA ALA A 256 -2.77 -1.78 32.49
C ALA A 256 -3.69 -2.57 31.55
N TYR A 257 -4.04 -2.04 30.37
CA TYR A 257 -4.92 -2.75 29.42
C TYR A 257 -4.13 -3.41 28.29
N SER A 258 -4.71 -4.47 27.73
CA SER A 258 -4.16 -5.14 26.55
C SER A 258 -4.52 -4.39 25.26
N ASP A 259 -3.57 -4.24 24.35
CA ASP A 259 -3.80 -3.69 23.00
C ASP A 259 -4.86 -4.49 22.21
N LEU A 260 -5.07 -5.76 22.58
CA LEU A 260 -6.11 -6.62 21.99
C LEU A 260 -7.52 -6.04 22.15
N LEU A 261 -7.77 -5.20 23.16
CA LEU A 261 -9.05 -4.51 23.33
C LEU A 261 -9.36 -3.56 22.16
N ILE A 262 -8.35 -3.08 21.46
CA ILE A 262 -8.49 -2.22 20.27
C ILE A 262 -8.35 -3.06 18.98
N ILE A 263 -7.38 -3.97 18.96
CA ILE A 263 -7.05 -4.77 17.77
C ILE A 263 -8.17 -5.76 17.43
N VAL A 264 -8.72 -6.48 18.42
CA VAL A 264 -9.76 -7.51 18.18
C VAL A 264 -11.04 -6.92 17.60
N PRO A 265 -11.63 -5.84 18.15
CA PRO A 265 -12.79 -5.20 17.53
C PRO A 265 -12.51 -4.73 16.09
N ALA A 266 -11.34 -4.13 15.84
CA ALA A 266 -10.95 -3.71 14.49
C ALA A 266 -10.83 -4.91 13.53
N MET A 267 -10.25 -6.00 13.99
CA MET A 267 -10.14 -7.24 13.21
C MET A 267 -11.53 -7.81 12.90
N VAL A 268 -12.44 -7.84 13.87
CA VAL A 268 -13.82 -8.29 13.67
C VAL A 268 -14.52 -7.42 12.63
N LEU A 269 -14.42 -6.09 12.74
CA LEU A 269 -14.98 -5.16 11.76
C LEU A 269 -14.46 -5.42 10.34
N PHE A 270 -13.16 -5.69 10.21
CA PHE A 270 -12.55 -6.04 8.92
C PHE A 270 -13.06 -7.39 8.41
N LEU A 271 -13.08 -8.43 9.27
CA LEU A 271 -13.49 -9.79 8.91
C LEU A 271 -14.97 -9.88 8.50
N LEU A 272 -15.85 -9.07 9.11
CA LEU A 272 -17.26 -9.00 8.71
C LEU A 272 -17.45 -8.60 7.23
N SER A 273 -16.47 -7.93 6.63
CA SER A 273 -16.50 -7.60 5.20
C SER A 273 -16.55 -8.85 4.33
N TYR A 274 -15.97 -9.97 4.76
CA TYR A 274 -16.00 -11.23 4.00
C TYR A 274 -17.39 -11.87 3.90
N LEU A 275 -18.36 -11.45 4.68
CA LEU A 275 -19.73 -11.94 4.56
C LEU A 275 -20.41 -11.49 3.26
N ARG A 276 -19.88 -10.46 2.60
CA ARG A 276 -20.41 -9.94 1.33
C ARG A 276 -19.81 -10.67 0.11
N THR A 277 -19.96 -11.99 0.07
CA THR A 277 -19.37 -12.86 -0.97
C THR A 277 -19.78 -12.48 -2.39
N GLY A 278 -21.00 -11.95 -2.60
CA GLY A 278 -21.47 -11.45 -3.89
C GLY A 278 -20.64 -10.30 -4.45
N GLN A 279 -19.90 -9.56 -3.60
CA GLN A 279 -19.05 -8.45 -4.01
C GLN A 279 -17.62 -8.90 -4.42
N TYR A 280 -17.23 -10.15 -4.16
CA TYR A 280 -15.87 -10.65 -4.45
C TYR A 280 -15.49 -10.59 -5.92
N LYS A 281 -16.44 -10.63 -6.83
CA LYS A 281 -16.22 -10.52 -8.27
C LYS A 281 -15.78 -9.12 -8.72
N HIS A 282 -16.08 -8.07 -7.92
CA HIS A 282 -15.77 -6.69 -8.24
C HIS A 282 -14.35 -6.32 -7.84
N PHE A 283 -13.58 -5.78 -8.78
CA PHE A 283 -12.18 -5.41 -8.52
C PHE A 283 -12.08 -4.25 -7.52
N SER A 284 -12.95 -3.26 -7.59
CA SER A 284 -13.01 -2.14 -6.65
C SER A 284 -13.29 -2.58 -5.21
N TYR A 285 -14.06 -3.68 -5.00
CA TYR A 285 -14.21 -4.31 -3.68
C TYR A 285 -12.88 -4.84 -3.16
N ARG A 286 -12.16 -5.64 -3.97
CA ARG A 286 -10.87 -6.22 -3.59
C ARG A 286 -9.81 -5.14 -3.39
N LEU A 287 -9.87 -4.05 -4.16
CA LEU A 287 -9.00 -2.89 -4.02
C LEU A 287 -9.30 -2.10 -2.73
N THR A 288 -10.57 -1.99 -2.32
CA THR A 288 -10.95 -1.42 -1.02
C THR A 288 -10.48 -2.29 0.14
N MET A 289 -10.54 -3.62 -0.01
CA MET A 289 -9.96 -4.57 0.96
C MET A 289 -8.44 -4.37 1.08
N LEU A 290 -7.73 -4.20 -0.03
CA LEU A 290 -6.29 -3.90 -0.02
C LEU A 290 -6.00 -2.58 0.70
N ALA A 291 -6.73 -1.51 0.38
CA ALA A 291 -6.56 -0.20 1.04
C ALA A 291 -6.78 -0.32 2.55
N SER A 292 -7.88 -0.98 2.95
CA SER A 292 -8.18 -1.23 4.37
C SER A 292 -7.08 -2.04 5.07
N LEU A 293 -6.53 -3.06 4.39
CA LEU A 293 -5.48 -3.92 4.95
C LEU A 293 -4.16 -3.16 5.14
N LEU A 294 -3.76 -2.34 4.16
CA LEU A 294 -2.54 -1.51 4.26
C LEU A 294 -2.65 -0.51 5.41
N LEU A 295 -3.81 0.09 5.60
CA LEU A 295 -4.08 0.96 6.75
C LEU A 295 -4.06 0.19 8.07
N PHE A 296 -4.65 -1.02 8.09
CA PHE A 296 -4.71 -1.88 9.27
C PHE A 296 -3.32 -2.23 9.82
N ILE A 297 -2.38 -2.58 8.94
CA ILE A 297 -0.99 -2.92 9.32
C ILE A 297 -0.37 -1.82 10.19
N VAL A 298 -0.56 -0.56 9.82
CA VAL A 298 0.06 0.58 10.51
C VAL A 298 -0.74 1.00 11.74
N LEU A 299 -2.05 1.01 11.63
CA LEU A 299 -2.94 1.52 12.68
C LEU A 299 -3.05 0.61 13.90
N PHE A 300 -2.90 -0.70 13.70
CA PHE A 300 -3.11 -1.70 14.75
C PHE A 300 -1.85 -2.49 15.10
N SER A 301 -0.68 -1.89 14.87
CA SER A 301 0.62 -2.45 15.26
C SER A 301 1.34 -1.52 16.22
N SER A 302 1.85 -2.07 17.34
CA SER A 302 2.72 -1.37 18.29
C SER A 302 4.10 -1.01 17.70
N GLY A 303 4.53 -1.74 16.65
CA GLY A 303 5.79 -1.48 15.96
C GLY A 303 5.70 -0.41 14.85
N SER A 304 4.61 0.36 14.81
CA SER A 304 4.45 1.42 13.79
C SER A 304 5.33 2.62 14.09
N GLU A 305 6.13 3.00 13.12
CA GLU A 305 7.02 4.15 13.12
C GLU A 305 6.65 5.15 12.01
N HIS A 306 7.26 6.34 12.01
CA HIS A 306 7.07 7.30 10.91
C HIS A 306 7.41 6.71 9.54
N SER A 307 8.47 5.92 9.45
CA SER A 307 8.90 5.21 8.24
C SER A 307 7.91 4.13 7.79
N GLY A 308 7.07 3.60 8.69
CA GLY A 308 6.02 2.64 8.37
C GLY A 308 4.82 3.24 7.64
N TYR A 309 4.67 4.57 7.71
CA TYR A 309 3.52 5.24 7.07
C TYR A 309 3.52 5.21 5.54
N VAL A 310 4.62 4.82 4.90
CA VAL A 310 4.58 4.50 3.46
C VAL A 310 3.52 3.45 3.12
N ILE A 311 3.29 2.48 4.04
CA ILE A 311 2.25 1.45 3.89
C ILE A 311 0.85 2.09 3.98
N ALA A 312 0.62 2.93 4.99
CA ALA A 312 -0.67 3.61 5.17
C ALA A 312 -0.95 4.64 4.08
N ALA A 313 0.07 5.41 3.63
CA ALA A 313 -0.05 6.38 2.55
C ALA A 313 -0.39 5.69 1.21
N LEU A 314 0.18 4.50 0.97
CA LEU A 314 -0.20 3.68 -0.19
C LEU A 314 -1.66 3.24 -0.09
N GLY A 315 -2.12 2.81 1.10
CA GLY A 315 -3.52 2.50 1.37
C GLY A 315 -4.45 3.69 1.14
N MET A 316 -4.07 4.88 1.61
CA MET A 316 -4.79 6.13 1.37
C MET A 316 -4.85 6.47 -0.13
N GLY A 317 -3.74 6.34 -0.86
CA GLY A 317 -3.69 6.58 -2.30
C GLY A 317 -4.62 5.64 -3.07
N ILE A 318 -4.61 4.34 -2.73
CA ILE A 318 -5.50 3.34 -3.32
C ILE A 318 -6.97 3.63 -2.96
N TRP A 319 -7.28 3.94 -1.70
CA TRP A 319 -8.62 4.36 -1.30
C TRP A 319 -9.12 5.54 -2.12
N TRP A 320 -8.27 6.56 -2.31
CA TRP A 320 -8.64 7.76 -3.06
C TRP A 320 -8.96 7.50 -4.52
N VAL A 321 -8.11 6.75 -5.22
CA VAL A 321 -8.33 6.45 -6.65
C VAL A 321 -9.46 5.49 -6.89
N ASN A 322 -9.74 4.61 -5.92
CA ASN A 322 -10.84 3.66 -5.95
C ASN A 322 -12.20 4.27 -5.54
N PHE A 323 -12.24 5.58 -5.34
CA PHE A 323 -13.45 6.32 -5.09
C PHE A 323 -13.72 7.26 -6.28
N PRO A 324 -14.75 6.98 -7.10
CA PRO A 324 -14.96 7.71 -8.35
C PRO A 324 -15.19 9.21 -8.10
N PRO A 325 -14.63 10.12 -8.93
CA PRO A 325 -14.75 11.56 -8.74
C PRO A 325 -16.19 12.08 -8.56
N PRO A 326 -17.20 11.59 -9.31
CA PRO A 326 -18.58 12.06 -9.13
C PRO A 326 -19.19 11.74 -7.76
N ALA A 327 -18.64 10.72 -7.08
CA ALA A 327 -19.10 10.32 -5.75
C ALA A 327 -18.33 10.99 -4.60
N ARG A 328 -17.26 11.76 -4.90
CA ARG A 328 -16.44 12.45 -3.90
C ARG A 328 -17.14 13.68 -3.36
N GLY A 329 -17.56 13.61 -2.10
CA GLY A 329 -18.14 14.72 -1.38
C GLY A 329 -17.14 15.49 -0.52
N ARG A 330 -17.65 16.39 0.31
CA ARG A 330 -16.84 17.17 1.25
C ARG A 330 -16.09 16.27 2.26
N LEU A 331 -16.68 15.15 2.67
CA LEU A 331 -16.07 14.23 3.62
C LEU A 331 -14.79 13.63 3.05
N GLU A 332 -14.82 13.09 1.83
CA GLU A 332 -13.69 12.41 1.20
C GLU A 332 -12.52 13.38 0.98
N TRP A 333 -12.83 14.60 0.51
CA TRP A 333 -11.81 15.65 0.39
C TRP A 333 -11.21 16.05 1.74
N THR A 334 -12.03 16.20 2.78
CA THR A 334 -11.55 16.51 4.13
C THR A 334 -10.63 15.41 4.66
N LEU A 335 -11.03 14.14 4.52
CA LEU A 335 -10.20 13.01 4.94
C LEU A 335 -8.86 12.96 4.20
N LEU A 336 -8.86 13.17 2.88
CA LEU A 336 -7.62 13.21 2.11
C LEU A 336 -6.71 14.35 2.57
N LEU A 337 -7.25 15.57 2.71
CA LEU A 337 -6.46 16.73 3.11
C LEU A 337 -5.88 16.59 4.53
N LEU A 338 -6.65 16.03 5.46
CA LEU A 338 -6.17 15.74 6.83
C LEU A 338 -5.07 14.68 6.82
N ALA A 339 -5.20 13.62 6.00
CA ALA A 339 -4.18 12.59 5.89
C ALA A 339 -2.89 13.12 5.22
N LEU A 340 -3.02 13.94 4.18
CA LEU A 340 -1.88 14.62 3.56
C LEU A 340 -1.22 15.60 4.55
N PHE A 341 -2.00 16.39 5.29
CA PHE A 341 -1.45 17.25 6.35
C PHE A 341 -0.67 16.41 7.37
N ALA A 342 -1.21 15.26 7.80
CA ALA A 342 -0.53 14.37 8.73
C ALA A 342 0.75 13.77 8.13
N SER A 343 0.77 13.46 6.84
CA SER A 343 1.96 12.99 6.12
C SER A 343 3.05 14.07 6.04
N PHE A 344 2.67 15.33 5.79
CA PHE A 344 3.59 16.47 5.71
C PHE A 344 3.82 17.17 7.05
N SER A 345 3.26 16.69 8.15
CA SER A 345 3.26 17.34 9.46
C SER A 345 4.66 17.73 9.99
N TYR A 346 5.68 16.89 9.70
CA TYR A 346 7.07 17.19 10.05
C TYR A 346 7.57 18.51 9.43
N ASN A 347 7.17 18.80 8.20
CA ASN A 347 7.60 19.99 7.46
C ASN A 347 6.69 21.22 7.71
N LEU A 348 5.43 20.98 8.10
CA LEU A 348 4.42 22.04 8.24
C LEU A 348 4.30 22.58 9.66
N LEU A 349 4.61 21.77 10.68
CA LEU A 349 4.42 22.14 12.07
C LEU A 349 5.72 22.66 12.69
N PRO A 350 5.65 23.66 13.59
CA PRO A 350 6.80 24.06 14.40
C PRO A 350 7.36 22.87 15.19
N THR A 351 8.69 22.70 15.21
CA THR A 351 9.36 21.51 15.76
C THR A 351 8.94 21.19 17.20
N LYS A 352 8.75 22.22 18.06
CA LYS A 352 8.31 22.03 19.45
C LYS A 352 6.91 21.42 19.51
N PHE A 353 5.96 21.90 18.70
CA PHE A 353 4.61 21.39 18.63
C PHE A 353 4.57 20.00 17.99
N TYR A 354 5.32 19.81 16.89
CA TYR A 354 5.43 18.52 16.23
C TYR A 354 5.90 17.43 17.19
N ARG A 355 7.03 17.65 17.89
CA ARG A 355 7.59 16.66 18.83
C ARG A 355 6.77 16.54 20.11
N GLY A 356 6.37 17.66 20.71
CA GLY A 356 5.73 17.70 22.03
C GLY A 356 4.26 17.30 22.03
N VAL A 357 3.56 17.41 20.89
CA VAL A 357 2.12 17.11 20.79
C VAL A 357 1.87 16.07 19.72
N PHE A 358 2.22 16.38 18.48
CA PHE A 358 1.80 15.55 17.34
C PHE A 358 2.40 14.13 17.39
N VAL A 359 3.72 14.04 17.66
CA VAL A 359 4.41 12.75 17.83
C VAL A 359 4.12 12.14 19.20
N ALA A 360 4.17 12.96 20.25
CA ALA A 360 3.97 12.50 21.62
C ALA A 360 2.65 11.75 21.83
N TYR A 361 1.59 12.17 21.14
CA TYR A 361 0.27 11.51 21.20
C TYR A 361 -0.08 10.68 19.96
N ALA A 362 0.87 10.42 19.07
CA ALA A 362 0.68 9.66 17.84
C ALA A 362 -0.49 10.16 16.97
N LEU A 363 -0.74 11.48 16.93
CA LEU A 363 -1.90 12.09 16.27
C LEU A 363 -1.94 11.85 14.77
N ARG A 364 -0.80 11.52 14.17
CA ARG A 364 -0.71 11.11 12.76
C ARG A 364 -1.66 9.97 12.42
N SER A 365 -1.93 9.08 13.36
CA SER A 365 -2.79 7.90 13.15
C SER A 365 -4.27 8.26 12.92
N LEU A 366 -4.76 9.38 13.46
CA LEU A 366 -6.19 9.71 13.48
C LEU A 366 -6.81 9.92 12.09
N PRO A 367 -6.23 10.70 11.16
CA PRO A 367 -6.79 10.83 9.82
C PRO A 367 -6.79 9.50 9.04
N PHE A 368 -5.73 8.71 9.18
CA PHE A 368 -5.64 7.40 8.54
C PHE A 368 -6.66 6.40 9.12
N PHE A 369 -6.93 6.49 10.43
CA PHE A 369 -7.99 5.72 11.06
C PHE A 369 -9.39 6.12 10.55
N ALA A 370 -9.65 7.40 10.36
CA ALA A 370 -10.91 7.86 9.78
C ALA A 370 -11.08 7.34 8.33
N ILE A 371 -10.02 7.32 7.51
CA ILE A 371 -10.03 6.70 6.19
C ILE A 371 -10.28 5.19 6.30
N TRP A 372 -9.67 4.51 7.26
CA TRP A 372 -9.90 3.09 7.49
C TRP A 372 -11.36 2.79 7.82
N LEU A 373 -11.98 3.55 8.71
CA LEU A 373 -13.42 3.44 9.03
C LEU A 373 -14.28 3.70 7.79
N HIS A 374 -13.88 4.66 6.94
CA HIS A 374 -14.55 4.90 5.67
C HIS A 374 -14.45 3.70 4.73
N CYS A 375 -13.27 3.05 4.62
CA CYS A 375 -13.11 1.80 3.88
C CYS A 375 -14.03 0.70 4.41
N ILE A 376 -14.10 0.51 5.74
CA ILE A 376 -14.98 -0.48 6.38
C ILE A 376 -16.46 -0.20 6.05
N ARG A 377 -16.90 1.06 6.19
CA ARG A 377 -18.27 1.47 5.83
C ARG A 377 -18.59 1.15 4.37
N ARG A 378 -17.66 1.42 3.44
CA ARG A 378 -17.81 1.10 2.02
C ARG A 378 -17.93 -0.40 1.81
N LEU A 379 -17.00 -1.18 2.39
CA LEU A 379 -17.01 -2.66 2.29
C LEU A 379 -18.34 -3.25 2.78
N TRP A 380 -19.01 -2.63 3.73
CA TRP A 380 -20.27 -3.15 4.28
C TRP A 380 -21.53 -2.67 3.53
N ARG A 381 -21.50 -1.51 2.89
CA ARG A 381 -22.72 -0.85 2.39
C ARG A 381 -22.73 -0.58 0.90
N GLU A 382 -21.56 -0.39 0.28
CA GLU A 382 -21.47 0.03 -1.11
C GLU A 382 -21.76 -1.13 -2.08
N ASP A 383 -22.41 -0.81 -3.19
CA ASP A 383 -22.52 -1.72 -4.33
C ASP A 383 -21.36 -1.43 -5.29
N PHE A 384 -20.37 -2.33 -5.28
CA PHE A 384 -19.15 -2.17 -6.04
C PHE A 384 -19.32 -2.41 -7.55
N ALA A 385 -20.46 -2.96 -7.98
CA ALA A 385 -20.78 -3.00 -9.41
C ALA A 385 -20.88 -1.59 -9.99
N VAL A 386 -21.49 -0.68 -9.24
CA VAL A 386 -21.62 0.73 -9.63
C VAL A 386 -20.24 1.41 -9.65
N THR A 387 -19.41 1.13 -8.65
CA THR A 387 -18.06 1.70 -8.57
C THR A 387 -17.18 1.25 -9.74
N ASP A 388 -17.21 -0.04 -10.11
CA ASP A 388 -16.46 -0.56 -11.25
C ASP A 388 -16.86 0.15 -12.55
N VAL A 389 -18.17 0.30 -12.83
CA VAL A 389 -18.65 1.01 -14.01
C VAL A 389 -18.19 2.48 -14.05
N LEU A 390 -18.27 3.18 -12.91
CA LEU A 390 -17.83 4.59 -12.84
C LEU A 390 -16.31 4.72 -13.02
N LEU A 391 -15.52 3.77 -12.54
CA LEU A 391 -14.08 3.77 -12.72
C LEU A 391 -13.72 3.47 -14.19
N ASP A 392 -14.38 2.52 -14.82
CA ASP A 392 -14.17 2.20 -16.25
C ASP A 392 -14.48 3.40 -17.13
N TYR A 393 -15.57 4.13 -16.86
CA TYR A 393 -15.94 5.33 -17.60
C TYR A 393 -14.89 6.45 -17.52
N ILE A 394 -14.27 6.67 -16.35
CA ILE A 394 -13.26 7.72 -16.15
C ILE A 394 -11.93 7.35 -16.83
N THR A 395 -11.74 6.09 -17.12
CA THR A 395 -10.46 5.55 -17.60
C THR A 395 -10.45 5.28 -19.10
N LEU A 396 -11.58 5.45 -19.78
CA LEU A 396 -11.59 5.48 -21.24
C LEU A 396 -10.63 6.59 -21.71
N PRO A 397 -9.59 6.26 -22.49
CA PRO A 397 -8.60 7.26 -22.90
C PRO A 397 -9.27 8.36 -23.71
N ALA A 398 -8.83 9.59 -23.50
CA ALA A 398 -9.05 10.68 -24.47
C ALA A 398 -8.43 10.36 -25.86
N ALA A 399 -7.69 9.25 -25.98
CA ALA A 399 -7.22 8.71 -27.27
C ALA A 399 -8.38 8.19 -28.15
N ASP A 400 -9.56 7.93 -27.57
CA ASP A 400 -10.74 7.62 -28.37
C ASP A 400 -11.51 8.85 -28.84
N GLU A 401 -11.18 10.08 -28.39
CA GLU A 401 -11.68 11.28 -29.08
C GLU A 401 -11.16 11.33 -30.53
N ALA A 402 -9.88 11.04 -30.76
CA ALA A 402 -9.34 10.93 -32.14
C ALA A 402 -9.82 9.67 -32.87
N ALA A 403 -10.09 8.56 -32.15
CA ALA A 403 -10.67 7.35 -32.72
C ALA A 403 -12.18 7.49 -32.89
N ASN A 404 -12.89 8.25 -32.06
CA ASN A 404 -14.29 8.60 -32.24
C ASN A 404 -14.48 9.61 -33.37
N GLU A 405 -13.61 10.63 -33.54
CA GLU A 405 -13.62 11.47 -34.73
C GLU A 405 -13.35 10.66 -36.01
N ALA A 406 -12.49 9.66 -35.96
CA ALA A 406 -12.27 8.72 -37.06
C ALA A 406 -13.38 7.68 -37.22
N ALA A 407 -14.14 7.36 -36.17
CA ALA A 407 -15.28 6.43 -36.19
C ALA A 407 -16.58 7.14 -36.58
N GLU A 408 -16.77 8.42 -36.23
CA GLU A 408 -17.86 9.27 -36.72
C GLU A 408 -17.81 9.49 -38.24
N SER A 409 -16.63 9.32 -38.85
CA SER A 409 -16.46 9.35 -40.31
C SER A 409 -16.80 8.03 -41.02
N ARG A 410 -17.09 6.94 -40.30
CA ARG A 410 -17.53 5.66 -40.87
C ARG A 410 -19.04 5.45 -40.64
N PRO A 411 -19.83 5.18 -41.69
CA PRO A 411 -21.23 4.83 -41.50
C PRO A 411 -21.28 3.56 -40.61
N ALA A 412 -21.96 3.66 -39.45
CA ALA A 412 -22.19 2.57 -38.54
C ALA A 412 -22.83 1.38 -39.26
N ARG A 413 -22.27 0.18 -39.16
CA ARG A 413 -22.93 -1.02 -39.65
C ARG A 413 -24.09 -1.35 -38.73
N PRO A 414 -25.28 -1.67 -39.24
CA PRO A 414 -26.41 -2.09 -38.43
C PRO A 414 -26.02 -3.32 -37.58
N GLY A 415 -25.95 -3.17 -36.24
CA GLY A 415 -25.69 -4.27 -35.30
C GLY A 415 -24.46 -4.14 -34.40
N ASP A 416 -23.57 -3.19 -34.61
CA ASP A 416 -22.27 -3.13 -33.92
C ASP A 416 -22.29 -2.47 -32.52
N GLY A 417 -23.35 -1.80 -32.12
CA GLY A 417 -23.47 -1.18 -30.79
C GLY A 417 -24.76 -0.40 -30.61
N LEU A 418 -25.01 0.02 -29.38
CA LEU A 418 -26.12 0.89 -29.03
C LEU A 418 -25.57 2.05 -28.16
N ASP A 419 -25.72 3.26 -28.67
CA ASP A 419 -25.40 4.47 -27.94
C ASP A 419 -26.61 4.91 -27.13
N ILE A 420 -26.43 5.02 -25.81
CA ILE A 420 -27.45 5.52 -24.89
C ILE A 420 -27.07 6.93 -24.51
N VAL A 421 -27.76 7.90 -25.11
CA VAL A 421 -27.57 9.33 -24.81
C VAL A 421 -28.46 9.71 -23.64
N CYS A 422 -27.86 10.19 -22.55
CA CYS A 422 -28.55 10.66 -21.37
C CYS A 422 -28.28 12.16 -21.18
N PRO A 423 -29.22 13.05 -21.57
CA PRO A 423 -29.06 14.47 -21.30
C PRO A 423 -29.22 14.74 -19.80
N CYS A 424 -28.30 15.54 -19.23
CA CYS A 424 -28.32 15.95 -17.84
C CYS A 424 -28.37 17.45 -17.71
N TYR A 425 -29.34 17.95 -16.95
CA TYR A 425 -29.44 19.35 -16.56
C TYR A 425 -29.75 19.43 -15.07
N ASN A 426 -28.84 19.99 -14.26
CA ASN A 426 -28.95 20.11 -12.82
C ASN A 426 -29.45 18.79 -12.15
N PRO A 427 -28.74 17.66 -12.28
CA PRO A 427 -29.23 16.39 -11.80
C PRO A 427 -29.35 16.39 -10.27
N ALA A 428 -30.40 15.77 -9.76
CA ALA A 428 -30.60 15.62 -8.32
C ALA A 428 -29.48 14.78 -7.67
N PRO A 429 -29.16 14.99 -6.38
CA PRO A 429 -28.22 14.13 -5.65
C PRO A 429 -28.60 12.65 -5.78
N GLY A 430 -27.67 11.81 -6.24
CA GLY A 430 -27.93 10.39 -6.47
C GLY A 430 -28.25 10.00 -7.92
N PHE A 431 -28.38 10.97 -8.84
CA PHE A 431 -28.62 10.70 -10.27
C PHE A 431 -27.51 9.84 -10.88
N VAL A 432 -26.24 10.21 -10.69
CA VAL A 432 -25.11 9.48 -11.25
C VAL A 432 -25.04 8.04 -10.76
N PRO A 433 -25.20 7.73 -9.47
CA PRO A 433 -25.28 6.35 -8.98
C PRO A 433 -26.49 5.57 -9.53
N ALA A 434 -27.62 6.23 -9.73
CA ALA A 434 -28.80 5.58 -10.33
C ALA A 434 -28.57 5.25 -11.82
N LEU A 435 -28.01 6.19 -12.57
CA LEU A 435 -27.66 6.01 -13.98
C LEU A 435 -26.65 4.88 -14.17
N ALA A 436 -25.61 4.83 -13.32
CA ALA A 436 -24.59 3.78 -13.36
C ALA A 436 -25.19 2.38 -13.06
N ARG A 437 -26.13 2.27 -12.12
CA ARG A 437 -26.87 1.01 -11.87
C ARG A 437 -27.66 0.58 -13.10
N SER A 438 -28.45 1.47 -13.66
CA SER A 438 -29.25 1.19 -14.86
C SER A 438 -28.39 0.76 -16.05
N TYR A 439 -27.24 1.41 -16.22
CA TYR A 439 -26.28 1.02 -17.27
C TYR A 439 -25.67 -0.36 -17.00
N ALA A 440 -25.28 -0.67 -15.76
CA ALA A 440 -24.76 -1.99 -15.38
C ALA A 440 -25.81 -3.11 -15.59
N GLU A 441 -27.07 -2.83 -15.28
CA GLU A 441 -28.19 -3.74 -15.55
C GLU A 441 -28.38 -3.99 -17.05
N LEU A 442 -28.28 -2.93 -17.88
CA LEU A 442 -28.34 -3.06 -19.33
C LEU A 442 -27.18 -3.88 -19.90
N CYS A 443 -25.95 -3.62 -19.44
CA CYS A 443 -24.79 -4.41 -19.86
C CYS A 443 -24.95 -5.89 -19.48
N ALA A 444 -25.50 -6.18 -18.30
CA ALA A 444 -25.77 -7.56 -17.86
C ALA A 444 -26.88 -8.23 -18.68
N ARG A 445 -27.87 -7.46 -19.12
CA ARG A 445 -29.01 -7.95 -19.92
C ARG A 445 -28.65 -8.18 -21.39
N TYR A 446 -27.65 -7.47 -21.91
CA TYR A 446 -27.20 -7.55 -23.30
C TYR A 446 -25.70 -7.77 -23.41
N PRO A 447 -25.18 -8.93 -22.96
CA PRO A 447 -23.74 -9.19 -22.88
C PRO A 447 -23.04 -9.24 -24.25
N ASP A 448 -23.79 -9.49 -25.31
CA ASP A 448 -23.27 -9.57 -26.70
C ASP A 448 -23.30 -8.25 -27.45
N LYS A 449 -23.81 -7.17 -26.81
CA LYS A 449 -23.89 -5.85 -27.42
C LYS A 449 -22.85 -4.91 -26.81
N ARG A 450 -22.18 -4.13 -27.65
CA ARG A 450 -21.43 -2.97 -27.18
C ARG A 450 -22.41 -1.85 -26.82
N LEU A 451 -22.51 -1.52 -25.54
CA LEU A 451 -23.32 -0.41 -25.04
C LEU A 451 -22.40 0.76 -24.71
N HIS A 452 -22.69 1.92 -25.26
CA HIS A 452 -22.00 3.17 -24.91
C HIS A 452 -23.00 4.09 -24.21
N LEU A 453 -22.63 4.59 -23.02
CA LEU A 453 -23.41 5.58 -22.31
C LEU A 453 -22.79 6.96 -22.52
N ILE A 454 -23.51 7.83 -23.21
CA ILE A 454 -23.11 9.22 -23.47
C ILE A 454 -23.94 10.10 -22.53
N VAL A 455 -23.28 10.73 -21.56
CA VAL A 455 -23.95 11.71 -20.68
C VAL A 455 -23.61 13.09 -21.18
N VAL A 456 -24.66 13.81 -21.64
CA VAL A 456 -24.52 15.17 -22.17
C VAL A 456 -24.91 16.15 -21.08
N ASN A 457 -23.97 16.96 -20.63
CA ASN A 457 -24.23 18.10 -19.74
C ASN A 457 -24.57 19.34 -20.62
N ASP A 458 -25.78 19.81 -20.54
CA ASP A 458 -26.28 20.92 -21.32
C ASP A 458 -26.15 22.30 -20.63
N GLY A 459 -25.11 22.45 -19.77
CA GLY A 459 -24.80 23.72 -19.10
C GLY A 459 -25.31 23.81 -17.67
N SER A 460 -25.39 22.65 -16.98
CA SER A 460 -25.69 22.59 -15.55
C SER A 460 -24.75 23.48 -14.71
N THR A 461 -25.31 24.13 -13.71
CA THR A 461 -24.62 25.06 -12.81
C THR A 461 -24.23 24.42 -11.47
N ASP A 462 -24.55 23.18 -11.28
CA ASP A 462 -24.35 22.38 -10.03
C ASP A 462 -22.99 21.70 -9.94
N GLY A 463 -22.08 21.96 -10.87
CA GLY A 463 -20.65 21.58 -10.82
C GLY A 463 -20.30 20.25 -11.41
#